data_47a442816d06f05836a79d8f1c2a4e83
#
_entry.id   47a442816d06f05836a79d8f1c2a4e83
#
_cell.length_a   1.000
_cell.length_b   1.000
_cell.length_c   1.000
_cell.angle_alpha   90.00
_cell.angle_beta   90.00
_cell.angle_gamma   90.00
#
_symmetry.space_group_name_H-M   'P 1'
#
loop_
_entity.id
_entity.type
_entity.pdbx_description
1 polymer ?
#
loop_
_entity_poly.entity_id
_entity_poly.type
_entity_poly.pdbx_seq_one_letter_code
_entity_poly.pdbx_strand_id
1 'polypeptide(L)'
;AAPETKLSGTVTLAGSTSMQKLCEAMIESFEQVTPDITVTAEYTGSGAGLEALAGGKTDIGNASRGLKDGEKQSGAVENIVAIDGIAVITHKDNTVADLTAQQLTDIYTGKITNWKDLGGADEAIVVLGREAGSGTRGAFEELLKIEDQCAYAQELDSTGGVLAKVAAIPGSVGYVSLDVVDDTVKALSLDGVAPTEENIVAGSYKLSRPFVMATLGTIEEQNDLVKTWFHYVHSDEGQAVIKAMGLILPQ
;
A
#
# COMPACT_ATOMS: atom_id res chain seq x y z
N ALA A 1 -1.36 -41.53 24.41
CA ALA A 1 -1.03 -40.25 23.81
C ALA A 1 -2.21 -39.32 24.07
N ALA A 2 -2.00 -38.17 24.68
CA ALA A 2 -3.04 -37.13 24.74
C ALA A 2 -3.36 -36.72 23.30
N PRO A 3 -4.62 -36.44 22.96
CA PRO A 3 -4.94 -35.93 21.64
C PRO A 3 -4.19 -34.60 21.48
N GLU A 4 -3.39 -34.47 20.40
CA GLU A 4 -2.85 -33.18 19.98
C GLU A 4 -4.05 -32.27 19.77
N THR A 5 -4.20 -31.25 20.60
CA THR A 5 -5.24 -30.23 20.43
C THR A 5 -4.90 -29.48 19.15
N LYS A 6 -5.66 -29.75 18.08
CA LYS A 6 -5.52 -29.10 16.81
C LYS A 6 -5.77 -27.59 17.02
N LEU A 7 -4.82 -26.77 16.61
CA LEU A 7 -4.93 -25.32 16.75
C LEU A 7 -6.09 -24.80 15.89
N SER A 8 -7.02 -24.08 16.49
CA SER A 8 -8.18 -23.50 15.79
C SER A 8 -8.55 -22.16 16.38
N GLY A 9 -9.11 -21.27 15.57
CA GLY A 9 -9.52 -19.93 16.01
C GLY A 9 -9.51 -18.93 14.88
N THR A 10 -9.47 -17.64 15.26
CA THR A 10 -9.49 -16.54 14.30
C THR A 10 -8.30 -15.61 14.52
N VAL A 11 -7.67 -15.18 13.43
CA VAL A 11 -6.70 -14.08 13.38
C VAL A 11 -7.37 -12.89 12.71
N THR A 12 -7.25 -11.72 13.30
CA THR A 12 -7.88 -10.48 12.80
C THR A 12 -6.84 -9.50 12.27
N LEU A 13 -7.05 -9.02 11.06
CA LEU A 13 -6.22 -8.00 10.42
C LEU A 13 -7.05 -6.74 10.19
N ALA A 14 -6.46 -5.56 10.36
CA ALA A 14 -7.11 -4.29 10.01
C ALA A 14 -6.10 -3.31 9.43
N GLY A 15 -6.50 -2.48 8.46
CA GLY A 15 -5.68 -1.35 8.03
C GLY A 15 -5.66 -1.06 6.54
N SER A 16 -4.47 -1.03 5.96
CA SER A 16 -4.19 -0.51 4.63
C SER A 16 -5.07 -1.08 3.52
N THR A 17 -5.77 -0.21 2.80
CA THR A 17 -6.53 -0.56 1.58
C THR A 17 -5.60 -0.97 0.42
N SER A 18 -4.34 -0.51 0.40
CA SER A 18 -3.36 -0.93 -0.61
C SER A 18 -2.88 -2.37 -0.41
N MET A 19 -3.01 -2.91 0.80
CA MET A 19 -2.67 -4.31 1.08
C MET A 19 -3.84 -5.29 0.87
N GLN A 20 -5.01 -4.80 0.48
CA GLN A 20 -6.22 -5.62 0.35
C GLN A 20 -5.98 -6.81 -0.58
N LYS A 21 -5.49 -6.58 -1.78
CA LYS A 21 -5.26 -7.63 -2.79
C LYS A 21 -4.27 -8.69 -2.28
N LEU A 22 -3.18 -8.27 -1.64
CA LEU A 22 -2.23 -9.19 -1.02
C LEU A 22 -2.86 -9.98 0.13
N CYS A 23 -3.55 -9.29 1.04
CA CYS A 23 -4.17 -9.96 2.20
C CYS A 23 -5.22 -10.97 1.78
N GLU A 24 -6.10 -10.65 0.83
CA GLU A 24 -7.12 -11.57 0.33
C GLU A 24 -6.50 -12.83 -0.31
N ALA A 25 -5.49 -12.66 -1.17
CA ALA A 25 -4.78 -13.78 -1.77
C ALA A 25 -4.03 -14.63 -0.73
N MET A 26 -3.41 -13.98 0.27
CA MET A 26 -2.70 -14.66 1.35
C MET A 26 -3.66 -15.44 2.25
N ILE A 27 -4.82 -14.86 2.60
CA ILE A 27 -5.87 -15.50 3.40
C ILE A 27 -6.40 -16.74 2.68
N GLU A 28 -6.79 -16.60 1.41
CA GLU A 28 -7.28 -17.73 0.60
C GLU A 28 -6.28 -18.87 0.57
N SER A 29 -5.01 -18.58 0.33
CA SER A 29 -3.96 -19.60 0.26
C SER A 29 -3.66 -20.23 1.64
N PHE A 30 -3.65 -19.43 2.70
CA PHE A 30 -3.44 -19.90 4.08
C PHE A 30 -4.54 -20.84 4.56
N GLU A 31 -5.81 -20.49 4.34
CA GLU A 31 -6.94 -21.29 4.79
C GLU A 31 -7.04 -22.66 4.07
N GLN A 32 -6.45 -22.80 2.88
CA GLN A 32 -6.34 -24.10 2.19
C GLN A 32 -5.43 -25.06 2.93
N VAL A 33 -4.38 -24.58 3.60
CA VAL A 33 -3.41 -25.42 4.33
C VAL A 33 -3.67 -25.46 5.84
N THR A 34 -4.45 -24.52 6.36
CA THR A 34 -4.82 -24.40 7.79
C THR A 34 -6.33 -24.21 7.96
N PRO A 35 -7.17 -25.19 7.57
CA PRO A 35 -8.63 -25.02 7.48
C PRO A 35 -9.35 -24.82 8.82
N ASP A 36 -8.67 -24.99 9.95
CA ASP A 36 -9.23 -24.76 11.28
C ASP A 36 -8.93 -23.35 11.83
N ILE A 37 -8.14 -22.55 11.10
CA ILE A 37 -7.84 -21.16 11.44
C ILE A 37 -8.48 -20.25 10.40
N THR A 38 -9.38 -19.38 10.84
CA THR A 38 -9.99 -18.36 9.99
C THR A 38 -9.22 -17.05 10.13
N VAL A 39 -8.99 -16.36 9.02
CA VAL A 39 -8.38 -15.03 9.02
C VAL A 39 -9.38 -14.02 8.47
N THR A 40 -9.63 -12.95 9.22
CA THR A 40 -10.51 -11.85 8.79
C THR A 40 -9.73 -10.57 8.61
N ALA A 41 -10.10 -9.76 7.63
CA ALA A 41 -9.42 -8.50 7.35
C ALA A 41 -10.42 -7.36 7.12
N GLU A 42 -10.11 -6.19 7.69
CA GLU A 42 -10.82 -4.93 7.46
C GLU A 42 -9.89 -3.92 6.82
N TYR A 43 -10.36 -3.22 5.78
CA TYR A 43 -9.56 -2.29 5.00
C TYR A 43 -10.03 -0.84 5.23
N THR A 44 -9.50 -0.24 6.28
CA THR A 44 -9.93 1.06 6.83
C THR A 44 -8.85 2.16 6.75
N GLY A 45 -7.72 1.85 6.11
CA GLY A 45 -6.54 2.71 6.06
C GLY A 45 -5.51 2.39 7.14
N SER A 46 -4.24 2.66 6.86
CA SER A 46 -3.11 2.28 7.72
C SER A 46 -3.21 2.86 9.13
N GLY A 47 -3.58 4.13 9.25
CA GLY A 47 -3.73 4.79 10.56
C GLY A 47 -4.79 4.12 11.42
N ALA A 48 -5.98 3.89 10.86
CA ALA A 48 -7.08 3.23 11.58
C ALA A 48 -6.73 1.79 12.00
N GLY A 49 -6.02 1.03 11.14
CA GLY A 49 -5.55 -0.30 11.47
C GLY A 49 -4.56 -0.33 12.62
N LEU A 50 -3.61 0.62 12.64
CA LEU A 50 -2.63 0.73 13.72
C LEU A 50 -3.26 1.24 15.03
N GLU A 51 -4.27 2.10 14.95
CA GLU A 51 -5.09 2.49 16.12
C GLU A 51 -5.89 1.31 16.67
N ALA A 52 -6.47 0.48 15.80
CA ALA A 52 -7.18 -0.73 16.20
C ALA A 52 -6.24 -1.74 16.88
N LEU A 53 -5.01 -1.90 16.34
CA LEU A 53 -3.97 -2.72 16.95
C LEU A 53 -3.61 -2.20 18.36
N ALA A 54 -3.29 -0.91 18.48
CA ALA A 54 -2.93 -0.30 19.77
C ALA A 54 -4.06 -0.41 20.80
N GLY A 55 -5.33 -0.40 20.35
CA GLY A 55 -6.52 -0.58 21.17
C GLY A 55 -6.87 -2.05 21.44
N GLY A 56 -6.08 -3.03 20.98
CA GLY A 56 -6.34 -4.47 21.15
C GLY A 56 -7.61 -4.96 20.44
N LYS A 57 -8.05 -4.27 19.38
CA LYS A 57 -9.26 -4.62 18.60
C LYS A 57 -8.95 -5.51 17.39
N THR A 58 -7.70 -5.61 17.03
CA THR A 58 -7.19 -6.48 15.97
C THR A 58 -5.87 -7.08 16.42
N ASP A 59 -5.52 -8.26 15.90
CA ASP A 59 -4.25 -8.93 16.20
C ASP A 59 -3.10 -8.32 15.40
N ILE A 60 -3.37 -7.88 14.17
CA ILE A 60 -2.39 -7.36 13.22
C ILE A 60 -2.89 -6.05 12.62
N GLY A 61 -2.05 -5.03 12.69
CA GLY A 61 -2.27 -3.74 12.03
C GLY A 61 -1.52 -3.67 10.68
N ASN A 62 -2.25 -3.58 9.57
CA ASN A 62 -1.66 -3.50 8.25
C ASN A 62 -1.35 -2.05 7.86
N ALA A 63 -0.09 -1.76 7.52
CA ALA A 63 0.33 -0.45 7.08
C ALA A 63 1.12 -0.51 5.76
N SER A 64 0.84 0.42 4.87
CA SER A 64 1.53 0.58 3.58
C SER A 64 2.54 1.73 3.64
N ARG A 65 3.25 1.82 4.73
CA ARG A 65 4.38 2.69 5.08
C ARG A 65 5.10 2.13 6.30
N GLY A 66 6.29 2.64 6.59
CA GLY A 66 6.94 2.41 7.88
C GLY A 66 6.09 2.91 9.05
N LEU A 67 6.30 2.35 10.23
CA LEU A 67 5.63 2.80 11.45
C LEU A 67 6.20 4.15 11.90
N LYS A 68 5.32 5.05 12.32
CA LYS A 68 5.70 6.32 12.92
C LYS A 68 6.27 6.11 14.35
N ASP A 69 7.06 7.06 14.83
CA ASP A 69 7.67 6.96 16.17
C ASP A 69 6.63 6.78 17.28
N GLY A 70 5.49 7.47 17.21
CA GLY A 70 4.41 7.32 18.18
C GLY A 70 3.78 5.92 18.17
N GLU A 71 3.70 5.27 17.01
CA GLU A 71 3.18 3.91 16.86
C GLU A 71 4.17 2.90 17.47
N LYS A 72 5.48 3.07 17.22
CA LYS A 72 6.54 2.26 17.83
C LYS A 72 6.62 2.45 19.35
N GLN A 73 6.46 3.68 19.84
CA GLN A 73 6.40 3.99 21.28
C GLN A 73 5.19 3.36 21.98
N SER A 74 4.10 3.11 21.23
CA SER A 74 2.91 2.40 21.74
C SER A 74 3.11 0.88 21.80
N GLY A 75 4.29 0.37 21.45
CA GLY A 75 4.63 -1.06 21.47
C GLY A 75 4.40 -1.78 20.15
N ALA A 76 4.03 -1.08 19.08
CA ALA A 76 3.91 -1.69 17.77
C ALA A 76 5.29 -2.06 17.20
N VAL A 77 5.41 -3.29 16.71
CA VAL A 77 6.61 -3.83 16.07
C VAL A 77 6.35 -3.94 14.57
N GLU A 78 7.32 -3.47 13.79
CA GLU A 78 7.30 -3.44 12.34
C GLU A 78 7.75 -4.78 11.76
N ASN A 79 6.82 -5.54 11.19
CA ASN A 79 7.14 -6.76 10.44
C ASN A 79 6.93 -6.48 8.95
N ILE A 80 8.01 -6.22 8.22
CA ILE A 80 7.96 -5.95 6.78
C ILE A 80 7.71 -7.26 6.06
N VAL A 81 6.61 -7.37 5.30
CA VAL A 81 6.22 -8.59 4.58
C VAL A 81 6.46 -8.48 3.07
N ALA A 82 6.44 -7.26 2.53
CA ALA A 82 6.70 -7.01 1.12
C ALA A 82 7.19 -5.56 0.91
N ILE A 83 7.77 -5.31 -0.27
CA ILE A 83 8.04 -3.97 -0.78
C ILE A 83 7.12 -3.73 -1.99
N ASP A 84 6.48 -2.56 -2.00
CA ASP A 84 5.55 -2.12 -3.03
C ASP A 84 6.03 -0.83 -3.70
N GLY A 85 5.71 -0.66 -4.98
CA GLY A 85 5.89 0.60 -5.70
C GLY A 85 4.63 1.47 -5.62
N ILE A 86 4.80 2.77 -5.43
CA ILE A 86 3.71 3.73 -5.58
C ILE A 86 3.71 4.21 -7.02
N ALA A 87 2.72 3.79 -7.81
CA ALA A 87 2.54 4.24 -9.18
C ALA A 87 1.80 5.57 -9.23
N VAL A 88 2.33 6.54 -9.96
CA VAL A 88 1.62 7.75 -10.34
C VAL A 88 0.78 7.41 -11.56
N ILE A 89 -0.52 7.62 -11.48
CA ILE A 89 -1.46 7.26 -12.53
C ILE A 89 -2.24 8.46 -13.04
N THR A 90 -2.56 8.43 -14.34
CA THR A 90 -3.41 9.43 -15.01
C THR A 90 -4.51 8.75 -15.79
N HIS A 91 -5.51 9.52 -16.21
CA HIS A 91 -6.49 9.04 -17.20
C HIS A 91 -5.74 8.51 -18.44
N LYS A 92 -6.23 7.42 -19.01
CA LYS A 92 -5.54 6.69 -20.11
C LYS A 92 -5.29 7.54 -21.35
N ASP A 93 -6.12 8.55 -21.61
CA ASP A 93 -5.99 9.44 -22.77
C ASP A 93 -4.99 10.58 -22.57
N ASN A 94 -4.41 10.72 -21.38
CA ASN A 94 -3.36 11.70 -21.12
C ASN A 94 -2.12 11.39 -21.97
N THR A 95 -1.61 12.38 -22.71
CA THR A 95 -0.45 12.20 -23.60
C THR A 95 0.89 12.26 -22.88
N VAL A 96 0.95 12.85 -21.68
CA VAL A 96 2.15 12.86 -20.84
C VAL A 96 2.48 11.44 -20.37
N ALA A 97 3.73 11.02 -20.52
CA ALA A 97 4.18 9.66 -20.19
C ALA A 97 5.23 9.64 -19.08
N ASP A 98 5.87 10.75 -18.81
CA ASP A 98 6.94 10.90 -17.84
C ASP A 98 6.83 12.24 -17.11
N LEU A 99 7.16 12.24 -15.84
CA LEU A 99 7.32 13.46 -15.02
C LEU A 99 8.65 13.39 -14.28
N THR A 100 9.30 14.54 -14.13
CA THR A 100 10.36 14.61 -13.12
C THR A 100 9.76 14.64 -11.70
N ALA A 101 10.52 14.22 -10.70
CA ALA A 101 10.10 14.31 -9.30
C ALA A 101 9.71 15.75 -8.91
N GLN A 102 10.40 16.76 -9.47
CA GLN A 102 10.08 18.16 -9.23
C GLN A 102 8.74 18.56 -9.88
N GLN A 103 8.46 18.11 -11.11
CA GLN A 103 7.17 18.39 -11.77
C GLN A 103 6.02 17.72 -11.00
N LEU A 104 6.21 16.48 -10.53
CA LEU A 104 5.23 15.81 -9.71
C LEU A 104 4.96 16.57 -8.39
N THR A 105 6.02 17.02 -7.72
CA THR A 105 5.93 17.88 -6.54
C THR A 105 5.17 19.18 -6.85
N ASP A 106 5.47 19.83 -7.96
CA ASP A 106 4.84 21.09 -8.35
C ASP A 106 3.36 20.92 -8.73
N ILE A 107 2.97 19.76 -9.28
CA ILE A 107 1.56 19.40 -9.48
C ILE A 107 0.85 19.28 -8.13
N TYR A 108 1.39 18.44 -7.22
CA TYR A 108 0.74 18.16 -5.95
C TYR A 108 0.72 19.36 -4.98
N THR A 109 1.67 20.30 -5.13
CA THR A 109 1.68 21.56 -4.36
C THR A 109 0.93 22.70 -5.05
N GLY A 110 0.26 22.45 -6.19
CA GLY A 110 -0.56 23.44 -6.89
C GLY A 110 0.18 24.50 -7.69
N LYS A 111 1.49 24.32 -7.93
CA LYS A 111 2.29 25.24 -8.75
C LYS A 111 2.10 25.02 -10.26
N ILE A 112 1.91 23.74 -10.67
CA ILE A 112 1.54 23.37 -12.03
C ILE A 112 0.10 22.88 -12.00
N THR A 113 -0.77 23.52 -12.77
CA THR A 113 -2.22 23.27 -12.75
C THR A 113 -2.81 22.91 -14.11
N ASN A 114 -1.99 22.83 -15.15
CA ASN A 114 -2.43 22.50 -16.50
C ASN A 114 -1.41 21.58 -17.18
N TRP A 115 -1.90 20.53 -17.83
CA TRP A 115 -1.07 19.54 -18.52
C TRP A 115 -0.26 20.13 -19.68
N LYS A 116 -0.71 21.24 -20.31
CA LYS A 116 0.06 21.89 -21.38
C LYS A 116 1.44 22.38 -20.94
N ASP A 117 1.59 22.73 -19.66
CA ASP A 117 2.87 23.17 -19.10
C ASP A 117 3.90 22.02 -19.02
N LEU A 118 3.40 20.79 -19.22
CA LEU A 118 4.17 19.54 -19.22
C LEU A 118 4.19 18.86 -20.60
N GLY A 119 3.80 19.59 -21.67
CA GLY A 119 3.77 19.06 -23.03
C GLY A 119 2.51 18.23 -23.36
N GLY A 120 1.52 18.23 -22.49
CA GLY A 120 0.23 17.58 -22.69
C GLY A 120 -0.82 18.51 -23.37
N ALA A 121 -2.07 18.10 -23.30
CA ALA A 121 -3.21 18.87 -23.78
C ALA A 121 -3.43 20.13 -22.92
N ASP A 122 -4.12 21.15 -23.48
CA ASP A 122 -4.59 22.32 -22.70
C ASP A 122 -5.79 21.87 -21.84
N GLU A 123 -5.50 21.23 -20.73
CA GLU A 123 -6.45 20.62 -19.81
C GLU A 123 -6.00 20.84 -18.37
N ALA A 124 -6.93 21.25 -17.52
CA ALA A 124 -6.64 21.45 -16.10
C ALA A 124 -6.29 20.12 -15.40
N ILE A 125 -5.29 20.15 -14.51
CA ILE A 125 -4.92 18.99 -13.71
C ILE A 125 -5.88 18.85 -12.52
N VAL A 126 -6.53 17.69 -12.41
CA VAL A 126 -7.34 17.32 -11.25
C VAL A 126 -6.51 16.43 -10.32
N VAL A 127 -6.01 17.01 -9.25
CA VAL A 127 -5.12 16.33 -8.30
C VAL A 127 -5.95 15.49 -7.32
N LEU A 128 -5.83 14.18 -7.42
CA LEU A 128 -6.51 13.23 -6.55
C LEU A 128 -5.52 12.65 -5.54
N GLY A 129 -5.96 12.55 -4.30
CA GLY A 129 -5.18 11.96 -3.23
C GLY A 129 -6.01 11.07 -2.33
N ARG A 130 -5.43 10.75 -1.19
CA ARG A 130 -6.02 9.90 -0.17
C ARG A 130 -6.30 10.71 1.09
N GLU A 131 -7.17 10.16 1.94
CA GLU A 131 -7.46 10.64 3.28
C GLU A 131 -6.19 10.69 4.15
N ALA A 132 -6.20 11.51 5.21
CA ALA A 132 -5.04 11.72 6.09
C ALA A 132 -4.52 10.44 6.78
N GLY A 133 -5.39 9.45 7.03
CA GLY A 133 -5.04 8.15 7.62
C GLY A 133 -4.38 7.17 6.66
N SER A 134 -4.32 7.49 5.36
CA SER A 134 -3.74 6.61 4.35
C SER A 134 -2.23 6.46 4.50
N GLY A 135 -1.77 5.20 4.55
CA GLY A 135 -0.34 4.90 4.49
C GLY A 135 0.28 5.24 3.15
N THR A 136 -0.47 5.07 2.05
CA THR A 136 -0.01 5.44 0.71
C THR A 136 0.22 6.94 0.59
N ARG A 137 -0.70 7.77 1.12
CA ARG A 137 -0.51 9.22 1.19
C ARG A 137 0.74 9.55 2.01
N GLY A 138 0.86 8.99 3.20
CA GLY A 138 2.00 9.27 4.08
C GLY A 138 3.34 8.93 3.40
N ALA A 139 3.46 7.74 2.79
CA ALA A 139 4.67 7.35 2.08
C ALA A 139 4.94 8.23 0.84
N PHE A 140 3.90 8.56 0.06
CA PHE A 140 4.03 9.41 -1.12
C PHE A 140 4.51 10.83 -0.77
N GLU A 141 3.88 11.46 0.21
CA GLU A 141 4.24 12.81 0.66
C GLU A 141 5.64 12.84 1.28
N GLU A 142 6.00 11.84 2.11
CA GLU A 142 7.32 11.72 2.73
C GLU A 142 8.44 11.55 1.68
N LEU A 143 8.25 10.64 0.72
CA LEU A 143 9.23 10.39 -0.34
C LEU A 143 9.49 11.60 -1.23
N LEU A 144 8.46 12.43 -1.46
CA LEU A 144 8.56 13.68 -2.21
C LEU A 144 8.87 14.89 -1.32
N LYS A 145 8.89 14.74 0.01
CA LYS A 145 9.12 15.82 1.00
C LYS A 145 8.11 16.96 0.88
N ILE A 146 6.83 16.61 0.75
CA ILE A 146 5.70 17.53 0.59
C ILE A 146 4.60 17.31 1.62
N GLU A 147 4.92 16.74 2.80
CA GLU A 147 3.98 16.52 3.87
C GLU A 147 3.27 17.82 4.21
N ASP A 148 1.96 17.74 4.36
CA ASP A 148 1.06 18.87 4.66
C ASP A 148 1.07 20.02 3.62
N GLN A 149 1.65 19.82 2.42
CA GLN A 149 1.73 20.85 1.38
C GLN A 149 0.85 20.54 0.15
N CYS A 150 0.20 19.37 0.13
CA CYS A 150 -0.56 18.95 -1.03
C CYS A 150 -1.88 19.72 -1.19
N ALA A 151 -2.14 20.15 -2.42
CA ALA A 151 -3.35 20.83 -2.85
C ALA A 151 -4.29 19.86 -3.58
N TYR A 152 -4.88 18.90 -2.86
CA TYR A 152 -5.80 17.94 -3.42
C TYR A 152 -7.11 18.58 -3.86
N ALA A 153 -7.56 18.28 -5.08
CA ALA A 153 -8.90 18.62 -5.53
C ALA A 153 -9.95 17.71 -4.88
N GLN A 154 -9.57 16.45 -4.61
CA GLN A 154 -10.41 15.48 -3.90
C GLN A 154 -9.53 14.48 -3.15
N GLU A 155 -9.96 14.11 -1.95
CA GLU A 155 -9.39 13.04 -1.14
C GLU A 155 -10.31 11.82 -1.17
N LEU A 156 -9.76 10.63 -1.42
CA LEU A 156 -10.47 9.35 -1.53
C LEU A 156 -10.11 8.46 -0.32
N ASP A 157 -11.06 7.66 0.11
CA ASP A 157 -10.95 6.78 1.29
C ASP A 157 -10.29 5.42 1.01
N SER A 158 -10.01 5.11 -0.27
CA SER A 158 -9.45 3.81 -0.65
C SER A 158 -8.56 3.87 -1.89
N THR A 159 -7.67 2.89 -2.03
CA THR A 159 -6.83 2.70 -3.22
C THR A 159 -7.68 2.47 -4.46
N GLY A 160 -8.70 1.60 -4.36
CA GLY A 160 -9.64 1.36 -5.46
C GLY A 160 -10.45 2.60 -5.84
N GLY A 161 -10.77 3.45 -4.86
CA GLY A 161 -11.44 4.73 -5.09
C GLY A 161 -10.60 5.68 -5.94
N VAL A 162 -9.30 5.79 -5.69
CA VAL A 162 -8.38 6.59 -6.51
C VAL A 162 -8.30 6.02 -7.92
N LEU A 163 -8.08 4.70 -8.08
CA LEU A 163 -8.00 4.05 -9.38
C LEU A 163 -9.25 4.32 -10.23
N ALA A 164 -10.45 4.06 -9.68
CA ALA A 164 -11.71 4.27 -10.37
C ALA A 164 -11.95 5.75 -10.73
N LYS A 165 -11.54 6.67 -9.85
CA LYS A 165 -11.73 8.10 -10.08
C LYS A 165 -10.80 8.63 -11.17
N VAL A 166 -9.53 8.19 -11.19
CA VAL A 166 -8.59 8.54 -12.26
C VAL A 166 -9.06 7.98 -13.60
N ALA A 167 -9.56 6.75 -13.64
CA ALA A 167 -10.10 6.16 -14.85
C ALA A 167 -11.32 6.92 -15.42
N ALA A 168 -12.10 7.60 -14.56
CA ALA A 168 -13.34 8.28 -14.92
C ALA A 168 -13.16 9.77 -15.25
N ILE A 169 -12.08 10.43 -14.80
CA ILE A 169 -11.92 11.90 -14.92
C ILE A 169 -10.75 12.21 -15.84
N PRO A 170 -10.99 12.72 -17.07
CA PRO A 170 -9.93 13.30 -17.90
C PRO A 170 -9.17 14.38 -17.13
N GLY A 171 -7.89 14.55 -17.44
CA GLY A 171 -7.02 15.50 -16.74
C GLY A 171 -6.63 15.14 -15.31
N SER A 172 -7.14 14.03 -14.74
CA SER A 172 -6.81 13.64 -13.38
C SER A 172 -5.42 12.99 -13.27
N VAL A 173 -4.83 13.15 -12.08
CA VAL A 173 -3.62 12.47 -11.61
C VAL A 173 -3.88 11.94 -10.21
N GLY A 174 -3.38 10.77 -9.92
CA GLY A 174 -3.46 10.13 -8.61
C GLY A 174 -2.27 9.22 -8.35
N TYR A 175 -2.23 8.59 -7.19
CA TYR A 175 -1.22 7.59 -6.84
C TYR A 175 -1.88 6.37 -6.18
N VAL A 176 -1.40 5.20 -6.54
CA VAL A 176 -1.88 3.91 -6.03
C VAL A 176 -0.72 2.94 -5.83
N SER A 177 -0.96 1.83 -5.15
CA SER A 177 -0.06 0.68 -5.16
C SER A 177 0.09 0.14 -6.57
N LEU A 178 1.32 -0.24 -6.96
CA LEU A 178 1.61 -0.72 -8.32
C LEU A 178 0.83 -2.01 -8.65
N ASP A 179 0.59 -2.86 -7.67
CA ASP A 179 -0.09 -4.14 -7.83
C ASP A 179 -1.57 -4.04 -8.26
N VAL A 180 -2.19 -2.86 -8.12
CA VAL A 180 -3.58 -2.61 -8.54
C VAL A 180 -3.71 -1.89 -9.88
N VAL A 181 -2.60 -1.47 -10.48
CA VAL A 181 -2.62 -0.78 -11.78
C VAL A 181 -3.10 -1.73 -12.88
N ASP A 182 -4.09 -1.29 -13.65
CA ASP A 182 -4.67 -2.02 -14.77
C ASP A 182 -4.75 -1.15 -16.05
N ASP A 183 -5.37 -1.66 -17.10
CA ASP A 183 -5.51 -1.01 -18.41
C ASP A 183 -6.54 0.14 -18.45
N THR A 184 -7.23 0.41 -17.37
CA THR A 184 -8.19 1.53 -17.25
C THR A 184 -7.49 2.87 -17.04
N VAL A 185 -6.24 2.85 -16.56
CA VAL A 185 -5.41 4.03 -16.29
C VAL A 185 -4.05 3.90 -16.96
N LYS A 186 -3.29 5.00 -16.94
CA LYS A 186 -1.92 5.03 -17.43
C LYS A 186 -0.97 5.33 -16.28
N ALA A 187 -0.02 4.44 -16.03
CA ALA A 187 1.07 4.69 -15.11
C ALA A 187 2.16 5.56 -15.78
N LEU A 188 2.64 6.56 -15.08
CA LEU A 188 3.69 7.45 -15.55
C LEU A 188 5.07 6.96 -15.11
N SER A 189 6.07 7.19 -15.94
CA SER A 189 7.47 7.13 -15.52
C SER A 189 7.81 8.32 -14.61
N LEU A 190 8.81 8.18 -13.76
CA LEU A 190 9.34 9.23 -12.91
C LEU A 190 10.84 9.38 -13.18
N ASP A 191 11.29 10.59 -13.58
CA ASP A 191 12.67 10.86 -13.98
C ASP A 191 13.19 9.88 -15.07
N GLY A 192 12.32 9.50 -16.01
CA GLY A 192 12.60 8.54 -17.08
C GLY A 192 12.56 7.07 -16.64
N VAL A 193 12.21 6.76 -15.39
CA VAL A 193 12.17 5.40 -14.85
C VAL A 193 10.72 4.94 -14.70
N ALA A 194 10.38 3.84 -15.40
CA ALA A 194 9.04 3.26 -15.30
C ALA A 194 8.81 2.55 -13.95
N PRO A 195 7.57 2.57 -13.42
CA PRO A 195 7.21 1.87 -12.19
C PRO A 195 7.10 0.36 -12.46
N THR A 196 8.22 -0.34 -12.45
CA THR A 196 8.29 -1.79 -12.65
C THR A 196 8.98 -2.46 -11.47
N GLU A 197 8.66 -3.74 -11.24
CA GLU A 197 9.31 -4.56 -10.23
C GLU A 197 10.84 -4.50 -10.36
N GLU A 198 11.37 -4.66 -11.59
CA GLU A 198 12.80 -4.60 -11.86
C GLU A 198 13.43 -3.27 -11.42
N ASN A 199 12.79 -2.15 -11.74
CA ASN A 199 13.29 -0.81 -11.38
C ASN A 199 13.18 -0.51 -9.88
N ILE A 200 12.20 -1.12 -9.18
CA ILE A 200 12.07 -1.02 -7.73
C ILE A 200 13.16 -1.83 -7.04
N VAL A 201 13.39 -3.07 -7.49
CA VAL A 201 14.47 -3.94 -6.97
C VAL A 201 15.84 -3.31 -7.19
N ALA A 202 16.07 -2.71 -8.36
CA ALA A 202 17.29 -1.99 -8.68
C ALA A 202 17.46 -0.66 -7.89
N GLY A 203 16.42 -0.19 -7.18
CA GLY A 203 16.42 1.09 -6.47
C GLY A 203 16.44 2.31 -7.41
N SER A 204 16.17 2.14 -8.70
CA SER A 204 16.11 3.23 -9.68
C SER A 204 14.74 3.95 -9.64
N TYR A 205 13.64 3.23 -9.44
CA TYR A 205 12.33 3.83 -9.19
C TYR A 205 12.22 4.24 -7.70
N LYS A 206 12.04 5.54 -7.45
CA LYS A 206 12.20 6.13 -6.10
C LYS A 206 10.96 6.05 -5.22
N LEU A 207 9.77 5.89 -5.81
CA LEU A 207 8.53 5.79 -5.03
C LEU A 207 8.26 4.33 -4.65
N SER A 208 9.02 3.82 -3.69
CA SER A 208 8.82 2.48 -3.11
C SER A 208 8.70 2.57 -1.59
N ARG A 209 7.99 1.61 -1.01
CA ARG A 209 7.64 1.60 0.40
C ARG A 209 7.47 0.18 0.95
N PRO A 210 7.59 -0.04 2.26
CA PRO A 210 7.27 -1.32 2.85
C PRO A 210 5.75 -1.53 2.98
N PHE A 211 5.33 -2.79 2.84
CA PHE A 211 4.09 -3.31 3.40
C PHE A 211 4.40 -3.97 4.72
N VAL A 212 3.72 -3.52 5.76
CA VAL A 212 3.97 -3.88 7.15
C VAL A 212 2.74 -4.58 7.73
N MET A 213 2.94 -5.72 8.37
CA MET A 213 1.99 -6.36 9.27
C MET A 213 2.47 -6.14 10.71
N ALA A 214 2.00 -5.07 11.36
CA ALA A 214 2.44 -4.71 12.70
C ALA A 214 1.76 -5.56 13.78
N THR A 215 2.50 -5.88 14.84
CA THR A 215 2.02 -6.57 16.04
C THR A 215 2.35 -5.76 17.30
N LEU A 216 1.62 -5.96 18.41
CA LEU A 216 2.05 -5.46 19.71
C LEU A 216 3.07 -6.43 20.31
N GLY A 217 4.33 -5.99 20.40
CA GLY A 217 5.47 -6.87 20.69
C GLY A 217 5.92 -7.68 19.47
N THR A 218 6.93 -8.51 19.67
CA THR A 218 7.53 -9.36 18.62
C THR A 218 6.59 -10.49 18.19
N ILE A 219 6.85 -11.13 17.02
CA ILE A 219 6.08 -12.30 16.57
C ILE A 219 6.16 -13.43 17.59
N GLU A 220 7.31 -13.64 18.23
CA GLU A 220 7.52 -14.69 19.22
C GLU A 220 6.67 -14.49 20.50
N GLU A 221 6.29 -13.26 20.80
CA GLU A 221 5.44 -12.91 21.95
C GLU A 221 3.95 -13.05 21.66
N GLN A 222 3.57 -13.26 20.39
CA GLN A 222 2.18 -13.41 19.99
C GLN A 222 1.61 -14.78 20.40
N ASN A 223 0.27 -14.89 20.34
CA ASN A 223 -0.39 -16.18 20.50
C ASN A 223 -0.07 -17.12 19.31
N ASP A 224 -0.36 -18.41 19.47
CA ASP A 224 0.01 -19.43 18.48
C ASP A 224 -0.72 -19.27 17.14
N LEU A 225 -1.91 -18.67 17.10
CA LEU A 225 -2.63 -18.37 15.86
C LEU A 225 -1.89 -17.35 15.00
N VAL A 226 -1.50 -16.23 15.64
CA VAL A 226 -0.73 -15.17 14.97
C VAL A 226 0.65 -15.66 14.53
N LYS A 227 1.34 -16.46 15.38
CA LYS A 227 2.61 -17.10 15.00
C LYS A 227 2.45 -18.00 13.77
N THR A 228 1.37 -18.79 13.71
CA THR A 228 1.09 -19.67 12.58
C THR A 228 0.85 -18.89 11.31
N TRP A 229 0.13 -17.75 11.39
CA TRP A 229 -0.03 -16.82 10.26
C TRP A 229 1.30 -16.31 9.76
N PHE A 230 2.16 -15.76 10.63
CA PHE A 230 3.47 -15.24 10.21
C PHE A 230 4.41 -16.32 9.72
N HIS A 231 4.35 -17.54 10.30
CA HIS A 231 5.10 -18.67 9.78
C HIS A 231 4.72 -18.96 8.33
N TYR A 232 3.42 -18.93 8.02
CA TYR A 232 2.93 -19.11 6.65
C TYR A 232 3.37 -17.93 5.74
N VAL A 233 3.20 -16.68 6.15
CA VAL A 233 3.60 -15.51 5.37
C VAL A 233 5.08 -15.59 4.95
N HIS A 234 5.94 -16.12 5.84
CA HIS A 234 7.37 -16.29 5.59
C HIS A 234 7.75 -17.62 4.94
N SER A 235 6.81 -18.55 4.75
CA SER A 235 7.06 -19.81 4.05
C SER A 235 7.26 -19.61 2.54
N ASP A 236 7.76 -20.64 1.87
CA ASP A 236 7.92 -20.62 0.41
C ASP A 236 6.58 -20.38 -0.31
N GLU A 237 5.49 -20.93 0.20
CA GLU A 237 4.13 -20.75 -0.32
C GLU A 237 3.66 -19.30 -0.13
N GLY A 238 3.82 -18.73 1.07
CA GLY A 238 3.46 -17.35 1.35
C GLY A 238 4.29 -16.36 0.52
N GLN A 239 5.58 -16.61 0.39
CA GLN A 239 6.45 -15.80 -0.48
C GLN A 239 6.07 -15.91 -1.97
N ALA A 240 5.59 -17.08 -2.42
CA ALA A 240 5.08 -17.24 -3.77
C ALA A 240 3.81 -16.41 -4.01
N VAL A 241 2.92 -16.29 -3.02
CA VAL A 241 1.75 -15.40 -3.08
C VAL A 241 2.19 -13.94 -3.23
N ILE A 242 3.14 -13.48 -2.42
CA ILE A 242 3.67 -12.10 -2.51
C ILE A 242 4.19 -11.78 -3.91
N LYS A 243 5.01 -12.68 -4.48
CA LYS A 243 5.55 -12.53 -5.83
C LYS A 243 4.45 -12.57 -6.91
N ALA A 244 3.45 -13.45 -6.77
CA ALA A 244 2.34 -13.54 -7.71
C ALA A 244 1.49 -12.26 -7.76
N MET A 245 1.49 -11.46 -6.67
CA MET A 245 0.85 -10.14 -6.63
C MET A 245 1.71 -9.02 -7.25
N GLY A 246 2.91 -9.33 -7.79
CA GLY A 246 3.81 -8.32 -8.34
C GLY A 246 4.55 -7.52 -7.27
N LEU A 247 4.58 -8.01 -6.04
CA LEU A 247 5.27 -7.41 -4.90
C LEU A 247 6.65 -8.03 -4.71
N ILE A 248 7.54 -7.29 -4.07
CA ILE A 248 8.94 -7.65 -3.88
C ILE A 248 9.15 -8.17 -2.47
N LEU A 249 9.88 -9.27 -2.32
CA LEU A 249 10.26 -9.76 -0.99
C LEU A 249 11.23 -8.79 -0.31
N PRO A 250 11.10 -8.56 1.00
CA PRO A 250 12.08 -7.79 1.75
C PRO A 250 13.43 -8.54 1.72
N GLN A 251 14.53 -7.76 1.64
CA GLN A 251 15.90 -8.28 1.64
C GLN A 251 16.40 -8.53 3.07
#